data_afdf3806c9cb9f8fad72b8f4b722ff28
#
_entry.id   afdf3806c9cb9f8fad72b8f4b722ff28
#
_cell.length_a   1.000
_cell.length_b   1.000
_cell.length_c   1.000
_cell.angle_alpha   90.00
_cell.angle_beta   90.00
_cell.angle_gamma   90.00
#
_symmetry.space_group_name_H-M   'P 1'
#
loop_
_entity.id
_entity.type
_entity.pdbx_description
1 polymer ?
#
loop_
_entity_poly.entity_id
_entity_poly.type
_entity_poly.pdbx_seq_one_letter_code
_entity_poly.pdbx_strand_id
1 'polypeptide(L)'
;KERCKAWLHGFRNPGDYFPNHVPNALISESDFIDCQINKPDESVEKVYDFIYICLKQDEKKETCEDWATYNKNWTLAKKCLKVMCEKYKLKGLLIGRKDCEIPNLCHKLMDSTNMLTHEELRKSYNQSKFIFLPNYADASPRVLSEALATNLPTLCNRNILGGWKYVNDKTGVFFTDENDIDSAINEMNRKLSNNEFRAREEYIKNYGPVNSGIRLRDFLYDTFGNQINIPRHKT
;
A
#
# COMPACT_ATOMS: atom_id res chain seq x y z
N LYS A 1 -7.70 -24.83 -21.57
CA LYS A 1 -6.78 -25.12 -20.46
C LYS A 1 -5.30 -24.83 -20.79
N GLU A 2 -4.91 -24.74 -22.05
CA GLU A 2 -3.51 -24.54 -22.48
C GLU A 2 -3.10 -23.09 -22.76
N ARG A 3 -3.95 -22.11 -22.47
CA ARG A 3 -3.70 -20.70 -22.83
C ARG A 3 -2.82 -19.93 -21.86
N CYS A 4 -2.75 -20.34 -20.60
CA CYS A 4 -1.92 -19.70 -19.59
C CYS A 4 -0.63 -20.50 -19.41
N LYS A 5 0.51 -19.91 -19.73
CA LYS A 5 1.83 -20.54 -19.65
C LYS A 5 2.55 -20.20 -18.33
N ALA A 6 2.22 -19.06 -17.71
CA ALA A 6 2.81 -18.61 -16.47
C ALA A 6 1.96 -17.50 -15.82
N TRP A 7 2.16 -17.24 -14.53
CA TRP A 7 1.47 -16.18 -13.77
C TRP A 7 2.43 -15.28 -13.02
N LEU A 8 2.13 -13.99 -13.04
CA LEU A 8 2.66 -13.03 -12.08
C LEU A 8 1.56 -12.71 -11.06
N HIS A 9 1.89 -12.66 -9.77
CA HIS A 9 0.87 -12.51 -8.72
C HIS A 9 1.35 -11.74 -7.50
N GLY A 10 0.40 -11.27 -6.66
CA GLY A 10 0.66 -10.66 -5.37
C GLY A 10 0.30 -11.53 -4.15
N PHE A 11 -0.18 -12.76 -4.36
CA PHE A 11 -0.79 -13.61 -3.33
C PHE A 11 0.23 -14.24 -2.38
N ARG A 12 -0.15 -14.47 -1.12
CA ARG A 12 0.67 -15.22 -0.14
C ARG A 12 0.81 -16.69 -0.53
N ASN A 13 -0.32 -17.30 -0.85
CA ASN A 13 -0.45 -18.72 -1.16
C ASN A 13 -0.92 -18.87 -2.60
N PRO A 14 -0.05 -18.88 -3.58
CA PRO A 14 -0.45 -18.99 -4.99
C PRO A 14 -1.20 -20.29 -5.29
N GLY A 15 -0.96 -21.37 -4.54
CA GLY A 15 -1.68 -22.64 -4.68
C GLY A 15 -3.18 -22.57 -4.44
N ASP A 16 -3.67 -21.55 -3.73
CA ASP A 16 -5.11 -21.30 -3.55
C ASP A 16 -5.78 -20.77 -4.83
N TYR A 17 -4.99 -20.27 -5.78
CA TYR A 17 -5.47 -19.56 -6.98
C TYR A 17 -5.06 -20.24 -8.28
N PHE A 18 -3.91 -20.92 -8.30
CA PHE A 18 -3.34 -21.52 -9.51
C PHE A 18 -3.04 -23.00 -9.34
N PRO A 19 -3.16 -23.80 -10.42
CA PRO A 19 -2.65 -25.16 -10.42
C PRO A 19 -1.12 -25.19 -10.20
N ASN A 20 -0.64 -26.13 -9.38
CA ASN A 20 0.78 -26.23 -9.01
C ASN A 20 1.74 -26.45 -10.19
N HIS A 21 1.22 -26.94 -11.33
CA HIS A 21 2.04 -27.15 -12.53
C HIS A 21 2.23 -25.88 -13.39
N VAL A 22 1.56 -24.77 -13.05
CA VAL A 22 1.72 -23.51 -13.76
C VAL A 22 2.85 -22.70 -13.10
N PRO A 23 3.95 -22.40 -13.81
CA PRO A 23 5.00 -21.54 -13.30
C PRO A 23 4.42 -20.20 -12.84
N ASN A 24 4.86 -19.74 -11.67
CA ASN A 24 4.40 -18.45 -11.16
C ASN A 24 5.51 -17.70 -10.42
N ALA A 25 5.37 -16.38 -10.34
CA ALA A 25 6.30 -15.54 -9.60
C ALA A 25 5.56 -14.46 -8.81
N LEU A 26 6.03 -14.19 -7.59
CA LEU A 26 5.53 -13.14 -6.71
C LEU A 26 6.04 -11.77 -7.20
N ILE A 27 5.45 -11.30 -8.29
CA ILE A 27 5.74 -10.02 -8.95
C ILE A 27 4.41 -9.35 -9.27
N SER A 28 4.28 -8.08 -8.92
CA SER A 28 3.07 -7.28 -9.18
C SER A 28 3.44 -5.87 -9.67
N GLU A 29 2.47 -5.10 -10.15
CA GLU A 29 2.68 -3.73 -10.61
C GLU A 29 3.35 -2.85 -9.54
N SER A 30 2.99 -3.06 -8.28
CA SER A 30 3.55 -2.32 -7.14
C SER A 30 5.05 -2.52 -6.95
N ASP A 31 5.65 -3.55 -7.56
CA ASP A 31 7.09 -3.78 -7.53
C ASP A 31 7.87 -2.78 -8.41
N PHE A 32 7.20 -2.13 -9.36
CA PHE A 32 7.83 -1.29 -10.38
C PHE A 32 7.65 0.22 -10.15
N ILE A 33 7.29 0.63 -8.93
CA ILE A 33 7.14 2.05 -8.63
C ILE A 33 8.47 2.78 -8.81
N ASP A 34 8.41 3.88 -9.58
CA ASP A 34 9.58 4.71 -9.83
C ASP A 34 9.94 5.54 -8.59
N CYS A 35 11.08 5.19 -7.98
CA CYS A 35 11.60 5.85 -6.79
C CYS A 35 12.26 7.21 -7.08
N GLN A 36 12.49 7.58 -8.34
CA GLN A 36 12.99 8.91 -8.69
C GLN A 36 11.84 9.93 -8.72
N ILE A 37 10.66 9.47 -9.11
CA ILE A 37 9.44 10.29 -9.10
C ILE A 37 8.84 10.32 -7.69
N ASN A 38 8.73 9.15 -7.04
CA ASN A 38 8.23 9.01 -5.67
C ASN A 38 9.43 9.06 -4.71
N LYS A 39 9.72 10.24 -4.20
CA LYS A 39 10.85 10.49 -3.29
C LYS A 39 10.45 11.39 -2.14
N PRO A 40 11.15 11.28 -1.00
CA PRO A 40 10.94 12.21 0.11
C PRO A 40 11.32 13.64 -0.31
N ASP A 41 10.58 14.60 0.24
CA ASP A 41 10.87 16.02 0.17
C ASP A 41 10.93 16.57 1.60
N GLU A 42 12.13 16.77 2.09
CA GLU A 42 12.39 17.22 3.45
C GLU A 42 11.97 18.68 3.68
N SER A 43 11.70 19.45 2.62
CA SER A 43 11.19 20.81 2.72
C SER A 43 9.71 20.87 3.06
N VAL A 44 8.99 19.75 2.93
CA VAL A 44 7.55 19.65 3.19
C VAL A 44 7.30 19.33 4.65
N GLU A 45 6.57 20.21 5.34
CA GLU A 45 6.17 20.00 6.73
C GLU A 45 5.17 18.84 6.87
N LYS A 46 5.35 18.02 7.92
CA LYS A 46 4.40 16.97 8.29
C LYS A 46 3.21 17.58 9.01
N VAL A 47 2.08 17.71 8.33
CA VAL A 47 0.84 18.30 8.87
C VAL A 47 -0.20 17.26 9.27
N TYR A 48 -0.08 16.03 8.74
CA TYR A 48 -0.96 14.90 9.05
C TYR A 48 -0.19 13.80 9.79
N ASP A 49 -0.85 13.18 10.75
CA ASP A 49 -0.31 11.96 11.36
C ASP A 49 -0.45 10.79 10.38
N PHE A 50 -1.58 10.71 9.65
CA PHE A 50 -1.77 9.66 8.66
C PHE A 50 -2.49 10.14 7.39
N ILE A 51 -2.29 9.37 6.32
CA ILE A 51 -3.04 9.47 5.07
C ILE A 51 -3.78 8.16 4.83
N TYR A 52 -5.04 8.22 4.39
CA TYR A 52 -5.85 7.09 3.96
C TYR A 52 -6.43 7.34 2.57
N ILE A 53 -6.16 6.44 1.64
CA ILE A 53 -6.60 6.54 0.25
C ILE A 53 -7.65 5.47 -0.03
N CYS A 54 -8.89 5.91 -0.21
CA CYS A 54 -10.05 5.05 -0.45
C CYS A 54 -10.95 5.66 -1.52
N LEU A 55 -10.53 5.56 -2.77
CA LEU A 55 -11.30 6.08 -3.90
C LEU A 55 -12.64 5.34 -4.02
N LYS A 56 -13.69 6.06 -4.41
CA LYS A 56 -14.93 5.45 -4.89
C LYS A 56 -14.67 4.79 -6.25
N GLN A 57 -15.42 3.75 -6.58
CA GLN A 57 -15.35 3.13 -7.90
C GLN A 57 -15.88 4.08 -8.98
N ASP A 58 -16.91 4.86 -8.64
CA ASP A 58 -17.49 5.89 -9.50
C ASP A 58 -17.72 7.15 -8.65
N GLU A 59 -16.94 8.19 -8.88
CA GLU A 59 -17.01 9.44 -8.14
C GLU A 59 -18.36 10.19 -8.33
N LYS A 60 -19.04 9.91 -9.44
CA LYS A 60 -20.35 10.54 -9.75
C LYS A 60 -21.52 9.93 -8.96
N LYS A 61 -21.33 8.74 -8.37
CA LYS A 61 -22.34 8.10 -7.56
C LYS A 61 -22.33 8.65 -6.14
N GLU A 62 -23.47 8.98 -5.61
CA GLU A 62 -23.63 9.43 -4.23
C GLU A 62 -23.38 8.31 -3.21
N THR A 63 -23.49 7.04 -3.63
CA THR A 63 -23.30 5.89 -2.74
C THR A 63 -21.87 5.79 -2.24
N CYS A 64 -21.72 5.53 -0.95
CA CYS A 64 -20.44 5.20 -0.32
C CYS A 64 -20.19 3.67 -0.23
N GLU A 65 -21.11 2.87 -0.75
CA GLU A 65 -21.02 1.42 -0.80
C GLU A 65 -20.82 0.97 -2.26
N ASP A 66 -19.65 0.45 -2.57
CA ASP A 66 -19.23 -0.01 -3.89
C ASP A 66 -18.17 -1.12 -3.78
N TRP A 67 -17.66 -1.62 -4.91
CA TRP A 67 -16.56 -2.59 -4.92
C TRP A 67 -15.31 -2.08 -4.15
N ALA A 68 -15.00 -0.80 -4.26
CA ALA A 68 -13.87 -0.22 -3.54
C ALA A 68 -14.08 -0.25 -2.02
N THR A 69 -15.33 -0.24 -1.53
CA THR A 69 -15.67 -0.44 -0.12
C THR A 69 -15.13 -1.78 0.39
N TYR A 70 -15.34 -2.85 -0.36
CA TYR A 70 -14.81 -4.18 -0.02
C TYR A 70 -13.29 -4.25 -0.19
N ASN A 71 -12.76 -3.81 -1.34
CA ASN A 71 -11.34 -3.85 -1.65
C ASN A 71 -10.51 -3.06 -0.62
N LYS A 72 -10.92 -1.83 -0.35
CA LYS A 72 -10.25 -0.92 0.59
C LYS A 72 -10.68 -1.11 2.04
N ASN A 73 -11.60 -2.07 2.29
CA ASN A 73 -12.10 -2.43 3.61
C ASN A 73 -12.62 -1.22 4.40
N TRP A 74 -13.51 -0.44 3.75
CA TRP A 74 -14.05 0.80 4.31
C TRP A 74 -14.75 0.59 5.65
N THR A 75 -15.42 -0.55 5.82
CA THR A 75 -16.10 -0.90 7.06
C THR A 75 -15.11 -1.03 8.23
N LEU A 76 -14.01 -1.77 8.04
CA LEU A 76 -12.95 -1.87 9.05
C LEU A 76 -12.26 -0.51 9.24
N ALA A 77 -12.01 0.21 8.15
CA ALA A 77 -11.41 1.53 8.22
C ALA A 77 -12.19 2.46 9.16
N LYS A 78 -13.52 2.54 9.04
CA LYS A 78 -14.37 3.38 9.93
C LYS A 78 -14.22 3.01 11.41
N LYS A 79 -14.14 1.72 11.74
CA LYS A 79 -13.92 1.25 13.11
C LYS A 79 -12.54 1.65 13.64
N CYS A 80 -11.50 1.47 12.84
CA CYS A 80 -10.14 1.88 13.20
C CYS A 80 -10.03 3.42 13.31
N LEU A 81 -10.60 4.16 12.37
CA LEU A 81 -10.63 5.63 12.41
C LEU A 81 -11.28 6.15 13.70
N LYS A 82 -12.32 5.47 14.20
CA LYS A 82 -12.90 5.82 15.50
C LYS A 82 -11.85 5.80 16.61
N VAL A 83 -11.07 4.74 16.71
CA VAL A 83 -9.98 4.62 17.71
C VAL A 83 -8.92 5.70 17.49
N MET A 84 -8.48 5.88 16.23
CA MET A 84 -7.46 6.86 15.85
C MET A 84 -7.86 8.29 16.21
N CYS A 85 -9.11 8.67 15.97
CA CYS A 85 -9.63 10.00 16.28
C CYS A 85 -10.00 10.16 17.75
N GLU A 86 -10.71 9.19 18.35
CA GLU A 86 -11.26 9.34 19.70
C GLU A 86 -10.22 9.19 20.78
N LYS A 87 -9.34 8.20 20.67
CA LYS A 87 -8.32 7.89 21.66
C LYS A 87 -7.03 8.66 21.42
N TYR A 88 -6.51 8.60 20.21
CA TYR A 88 -5.18 9.12 19.87
C TYR A 88 -5.19 10.55 19.33
N LYS A 89 -6.38 11.11 18.99
CA LYS A 89 -6.52 12.45 18.42
C LYS A 89 -5.66 12.68 17.17
N LEU A 90 -5.45 11.63 16.36
CA LEU A 90 -4.61 11.71 15.17
C LEU A 90 -5.28 12.57 14.10
N LYS A 91 -4.49 13.43 13.49
CA LYS A 91 -4.90 14.22 12.32
C LYS A 91 -4.71 13.39 11.06
N GLY A 92 -5.73 13.30 10.21
CA GLY A 92 -5.71 12.49 9.01
C GLY A 92 -6.05 13.25 7.74
N LEU A 93 -5.59 12.70 6.61
CA LEU A 93 -6.07 13.08 5.28
C LEU A 93 -6.76 11.88 4.63
N LEU A 94 -8.05 12.03 4.33
CA LEU A 94 -8.85 11.05 3.59
C LEU A 94 -8.97 11.46 2.13
N ILE A 95 -8.55 10.60 1.21
CA ILE A 95 -8.63 10.86 -0.23
C ILE A 95 -9.66 9.93 -0.88
N GLY A 96 -10.60 10.51 -1.61
CA GLY A 96 -11.56 9.81 -2.48
C GLY A 96 -12.92 9.52 -1.87
N ARG A 97 -13.18 9.90 -0.60
CA ARG A 97 -14.47 9.70 0.07
C ARG A 97 -14.92 10.94 0.84
N LYS A 98 -14.72 12.11 0.24
CA LYS A 98 -15.02 13.41 0.86
C LYS A 98 -16.45 13.49 1.43
N ASP A 99 -17.43 12.93 0.72
CA ASP A 99 -18.84 13.04 1.07
C ASP A 99 -19.36 11.79 1.80
N CYS A 100 -18.47 10.87 2.20
CA CYS A 100 -18.87 9.68 2.93
C CYS A 100 -18.82 9.89 4.44
N GLU A 101 -19.77 9.28 5.13
CA GLU A 101 -19.84 9.33 6.59
C GLU A 101 -18.60 8.68 7.24
N ILE A 102 -17.98 9.42 8.13
CA ILE A 102 -16.88 8.99 9.01
C ILE A 102 -17.28 9.19 10.47
N PRO A 103 -16.60 8.59 11.46
CA PRO A 103 -16.90 8.80 12.87
C PRO A 103 -16.91 10.29 13.26
N ASN A 104 -17.85 10.72 14.09
CA ASN A 104 -18.13 12.13 14.38
C ASN A 104 -16.90 12.95 14.80
N LEU A 105 -16.04 12.40 15.66
CA LEU A 105 -14.81 13.11 16.07
C LEU A 105 -13.78 13.23 14.95
N CYS A 106 -13.81 12.33 13.97
CA CYS A 106 -12.92 12.41 12.82
C CYS A 106 -13.20 13.65 11.96
N HIS A 107 -14.44 14.14 11.88
CA HIS A 107 -14.76 15.37 11.13
C HIS A 107 -13.99 16.61 11.58
N LYS A 108 -13.49 16.63 12.83
CA LYS A 108 -12.68 17.74 13.36
C LYS A 108 -11.19 17.53 13.20
N LEU A 109 -10.77 16.31 12.95
CA LEU A 109 -9.36 15.87 12.93
C LEU A 109 -8.89 15.45 11.55
N MET A 110 -9.81 15.26 10.62
CA MET A 110 -9.47 14.78 9.28
C MET A 110 -9.93 15.78 8.22
N ASP A 111 -8.99 16.11 7.35
CA ASP A 111 -9.33 16.71 6.07
C ASP A 111 -9.74 15.61 5.10
N SER A 112 -10.70 15.92 4.22
CA SER A 112 -11.13 14.98 3.19
C SER A 112 -11.20 15.65 1.82
N THR A 113 -10.80 14.92 0.79
CA THR A 113 -10.77 15.40 -0.59
C THR A 113 -11.26 14.32 -1.55
N ASN A 114 -11.60 14.72 -2.76
CA ASN A 114 -11.81 13.83 -3.88
C ASN A 114 -10.47 13.28 -4.40
N MET A 115 -10.48 12.65 -5.57
CA MET A 115 -9.27 12.19 -6.24
C MET A 115 -8.28 13.33 -6.44
N LEU A 116 -7.03 13.06 -6.16
CA LEU A 116 -5.91 13.99 -6.37
C LEU A 116 -5.14 13.62 -7.64
N THR A 117 -4.47 14.59 -8.22
CA THR A 117 -3.44 14.34 -9.23
C THR A 117 -2.26 13.59 -8.61
N HIS A 118 -1.45 12.96 -9.44
CA HIS A 118 -0.24 12.26 -8.94
C HIS A 118 0.74 13.20 -8.22
N GLU A 119 0.82 14.46 -8.63
CA GLU A 119 1.66 15.45 -7.96
C GLU A 119 1.14 15.82 -6.58
N GLU A 120 -0.15 16.12 -6.47
CA GLU A 120 -0.81 16.40 -5.19
C GLU A 120 -0.74 15.20 -4.24
N LEU A 121 -0.88 13.98 -4.77
CA LEU A 121 -0.76 12.76 -3.99
C LEU A 121 0.66 12.58 -3.42
N ARG A 122 1.70 12.80 -4.23
CA ARG A 122 3.10 12.78 -3.74
C ARG A 122 3.34 13.83 -2.65
N LYS A 123 2.80 15.04 -2.82
CA LYS A 123 2.86 16.07 -1.78
C LYS A 123 2.17 15.59 -0.50
N SER A 124 1.01 14.97 -0.62
CA SER A 124 0.24 14.44 0.52
C SER A 124 0.99 13.33 1.27
N TYR A 125 1.72 12.45 0.57
CA TYR A 125 2.62 11.48 1.21
C TYR A 125 3.70 12.20 2.03
N ASN A 126 4.32 13.22 1.46
CA ASN A 126 5.35 14.00 2.15
C ASN A 126 4.80 14.80 3.34
N GLN A 127 3.53 15.16 3.35
CA GLN A 127 2.85 15.84 4.46
C GLN A 127 2.40 14.91 5.58
N SER A 128 2.51 13.58 5.43
CA SER A 128 1.99 12.59 6.37
C SER A 128 3.12 11.85 7.09
N LYS A 129 2.87 11.34 8.32
CA LYS A 129 3.83 10.56 9.11
C LYS A 129 3.77 9.06 8.77
N PHE A 130 2.57 8.52 8.42
CA PHE A 130 2.40 7.15 7.96
C PHE A 130 1.18 7.01 7.03
N ILE A 131 1.16 5.95 6.22
CA ILE A 131 -0.04 5.57 5.46
C ILE A 131 -0.84 4.52 6.23
N PHE A 132 -2.15 4.76 6.41
CA PHE A 132 -3.09 3.79 6.94
C PHE A 132 -3.65 2.95 5.79
N LEU A 133 -3.43 1.63 5.83
CA LEU A 133 -3.77 0.71 4.75
C LEU A 133 -4.63 -0.45 5.28
N PRO A 134 -5.94 -0.26 5.50
CA PRO A 134 -6.84 -1.31 5.97
C PRO A 134 -7.27 -2.29 4.88
N ASN A 135 -6.78 -2.13 3.65
CA ASN A 135 -7.16 -2.90 2.46
C ASN A 135 -7.20 -4.41 2.72
N TYR A 136 -8.18 -5.10 2.10
CA TYR A 136 -8.36 -6.54 2.20
C TYR A 136 -8.12 -7.23 0.85
N ALA A 137 -8.93 -6.91 -0.17
CA ALA A 137 -8.90 -7.59 -1.47
C ALA A 137 -8.01 -6.88 -2.50
N ASP A 138 -6.99 -6.16 -2.07
CA ASP A 138 -6.07 -5.44 -2.93
C ASP A 138 -4.84 -6.32 -3.23
N ALA A 139 -4.74 -6.82 -4.45
CA ALA A 139 -3.66 -7.72 -4.88
C ALA A 139 -2.35 -7.00 -5.20
N SER A 140 -2.43 -5.71 -5.54
CA SER A 140 -1.26 -4.88 -5.89
C SER A 140 -1.46 -3.42 -5.46
N PRO A 141 -1.34 -3.11 -4.15
CA PRO A 141 -1.61 -1.77 -3.61
C PRO A 141 -0.50 -0.79 -3.98
N ARG A 142 -0.59 -0.16 -5.15
CA ARG A 142 0.41 0.81 -5.64
C ARG A 142 0.66 1.94 -4.65
N VAL A 143 -0.40 2.44 -4.02
CA VAL A 143 -0.31 3.50 -2.99
C VAL A 143 0.63 3.14 -1.83
N LEU A 144 0.73 1.84 -1.47
CA LEU A 144 1.68 1.37 -0.47
C LEU A 144 3.12 1.54 -0.95
N SER A 145 3.42 1.07 -2.16
CA SER A 145 4.77 1.16 -2.71
C SER A 145 5.20 2.59 -3.02
N GLU A 146 4.27 3.44 -3.45
CA GLU A 146 4.49 4.88 -3.61
C GLU A 146 4.82 5.54 -2.26
N ALA A 147 4.07 5.22 -1.21
CA ALA A 147 4.32 5.70 0.14
C ALA A 147 5.70 5.26 0.66
N LEU A 148 6.04 3.97 0.54
CA LEU A 148 7.34 3.45 0.96
C LEU A 148 8.48 4.12 0.18
N ALA A 149 8.32 4.34 -1.13
CA ALA A 149 9.28 5.05 -1.96
C ALA A 149 9.51 6.50 -1.51
N THR A 150 8.50 7.15 -0.92
CA THR A 150 8.60 8.48 -0.28
C THR A 150 9.07 8.42 1.19
N ASN A 151 9.60 7.29 1.65
CA ASN A 151 10.00 7.03 3.02
C ASN A 151 8.87 7.13 4.04
N LEU A 152 7.63 6.87 3.63
CA LEU A 152 6.45 6.91 4.48
C LEU A 152 6.12 5.48 4.94
N PRO A 153 6.26 5.15 6.24
CA PRO A 153 5.94 3.82 6.76
C PRO A 153 4.43 3.55 6.72
N THR A 154 4.05 2.28 6.85
CA THR A 154 2.66 1.86 6.75
C THR A 154 2.11 1.24 8.04
N LEU A 155 0.87 1.58 8.37
CA LEU A 155 0.02 0.82 9.29
C LEU A 155 -0.92 -0.04 8.43
N CYS A 156 -0.60 -1.33 8.29
CA CYS A 156 -1.14 -2.21 7.25
C CYS A 156 -1.99 -3.34 7.82
N ASN A 157 -3.13 -3.60 7.20
CA ASN A 157 -3.92 -4.79 7.52
C ASN A 157 -3.13 -6.07 7.21
N ARG A 158 -2.96 -6.93 8.21
CA ARG A 158 -2.27 -8.23 8.09
C ARG A 158 -2.93 -9.14 7.05
N ASN A 159 -4.23 -9.04 6.87
CA ASN A 159 -5.04 -9.88 5.98
C ASN A 159 -5.12 -9.34 4.54
N ILE A 160 -4.33 -8.33 4.19
CA ILE A 160 -4.29 -7.83 2.81
C ILE A 160 -3.87 -8.93 1.84
N LEU A 161 -4.55 -9.01 0.70
CA LEU A 161 -4.32 -10.02 -0.33
C LEU A 161 -2.92 -9.92 -0.94
N GLY A 162 -2.50 -8.72 -1.29
CA GLY A 162 -1.17 -8.42 -1.84
C GLY A 162 -0.50 -7.25 -1.13
N GLY A 163 0.78 -7.01 -1.41
CA GLY A 163 1.54 -5.92 -0.78
C GLY A 163 2.10 -6.23 0.61
N TRP A 164 1.63 -7.29 1.26
CA TRP A 164 2.15 -7.74 2.55
C TRP A 164 3.68 -7.94 2.54
N LYS A 165 4.24 -8.31 1.42
CA LYS A 165 5.68 -8.56 1.22
C LYS A 165 6.55 -7.31 1.36
N TYR A 166 5.97 -6.12 1.27
CA TYR A 166 6.68 -4.85 1.45
C TYR A 166 6.75 -4.43 2.92
N VAL A 167 6.00 -5.10 3.81
CA VAL A 167 5.85 -4.68 5.21
C VAL A 167 6.72 -5.55 6.11
N ASN A 168 7.66 -4.91 6.79
CA ASN A 168 8.55 -5.49 7.78
C ASN A 168 8.85 -4.45 8.88
N ASP A 169 9.70 -4.80 9.83
CA ASP A 169 10.03 -3.93 10.98
C ASP A 169 10.59 -2.55 10.60
N LYS A 170 11.15 -2.40 9.37
CA LYS A 170 11.71 -1.14 8.88
C LYS A 170 10.74 -0.35 8.04
N THR A 171 9.62 -0.96 7.61
CA THR A 171 8.70 -0.34 6.66
C THR A 171 7.31 -0.10 7.22
N GLY A 172 6.94 -0.77 8.32
CA GLY A 172 5.61 -0.57 8.89
C GLY A 172 5.26 -1.44 10.08
N VAL A 173 3.99 -1.37 10.44
CA VAL A 173 3.38 -2.16 11.51
C VAL A 173 2.12 -2.81 10.97
N PHE A 174 1.90 -4.09 11.32
CA PHE A 174 0.66 -4.79 10.99
C PHE A 174 -0.38 -4.64 12.09
N PHE A 175 -1.65 -4.55 11.67
CA PHE A 175 -2.82 -4.78 12.51
C PHE A 175 -3.77 -5.77 11.81
N THR A 176 -4.70 -6.35 12.54
CA THR A 176 -5.66 -7.34 12.03
C THR A 176 -7.06 -6.74 11.90
N ASP A 177 -7.53 -6.11 12.96
CA ASP A 177 -8.86 -5.52 13.03
C ASP A 177 -8.93 -4.39 14.09
N GLU A 178 -10.17 -3.97 14.45
CA GLU A 178 -10.39 -2.93 15.45
C GLU A 178 -9.95 -3.31 16.87
N ASN A 179 -9.70 -4.58 17.16
CA ASN A 179 -9.33 -5.04 18.51
C ASN A 179 -7.83 -4.88 18.78
N ASP A 180 -6.99 -5.00 17.73
CA ASP A 180 -5.54 -4.86 17.87
C ASP A 180 -4.98 -3.55 17.30
N ILE A 181 -5.81 -2.70 16.68
CA ILE A 181 -5.40 -1.41 16.13
C ILE A 181 -4.76 -0.51 17.19
N ASP A 182 -5.22 -0.59 18.43
CA ASP A 182 -4.69 0.17 19.55
C ASP A 182 -3.21 -0.15 19.82
N SER A 183 -2.86 -1.41 19.90
CA SER A 183 -1.48 -1.85 20.10
C SER A 183 -0.60 -1.51 18.89
N ALA A 184 -1.15 -1.62 17.68
CA ALA A 184 -0.44 -1.29 16.46
C ALA A 184 -0.14 0.22 16.33
N ILE A 185 -1.06 1.10 16.76
CA ILE A 185 -0.82 2.55 16.81
C ILE A 185 0.25 2.89 17.84
N ASN A 186 0.23 2.28 19.02
CA ASN A 186 1.25 2.47 20.04
C ASN A 186 2.64 2.09 19.51
N GLU A 187 2.75 0.96 18.83
CA GLU A 187 4.01 0.54 18.23
C GLU A 187 4.45 1.46 17.07
N MET A 188 3.51 1.89 16.22
CA MET A 188 3.77 2.88 15.17
C MET A 188 4.34 4.17 15.75
N ASN A 189 3.70 4.72 16.79
CA ASN A 189 4.12 5.95 17.43
C ASN A 189 5.50 5.79 18.11
N ARG A 190 5.74 4.67 18.78
CA ARG A 190 7.04 4.35 19.39
C ARG A 190 8.15 4.34 18.33
N LYS A 191 7.94 3.63 17.22
CA LYS A 191 8.92 3.53 16.12
C LYS A 191 9.15 4.87 15.43
N LEU A 192 8.09 5.66 15.20
CA LEU A 192 8.22 7.02 14.65
C LEU A 192 9.05 7.90 15.55
N SER A 193 8.79 7.90 16.88
CA SER A 193 9.52 8.72 17.85
C SER A 193 10.99 8.33 17.96
N ASN A 194 11.31 7.05 17.80
CA ASN A 194 12.67 6.52 17.83
C ASN A 194 13.38 6.58 16.47
N ASN A 195 12.71 7.09 15.42
CA ASN A 195 13.23 7.12 14.05
C ASN A 195 13.73 5.74 13.56
N GLU A 196 12.95 4.67 13.82
CA GLU A 196 13.33 3.28 13.50
C GLU A 196 13.00 2.88 12.05
N PHE A 197 12.12 3.61 11.36
CA PHE A 197 11.73 3.29 10.00
C PHE A 197 12.79 3.66 8.96
N ARG A 198 12.93 2.83 7.93
CA ARG A 198 13.79 2.99 6.77
C ARG A 198 13.04 2.54 5.51
N ALA A 199 11.80 3.02 5.38
CA ALA A 199 10.84 2.51 4.40
C ALA A 199 11.36 2.60 2.96
N ARG A 200 11.94 3.75 2.58
CA ARG A 200 12.52 3.95 1.26
C ARG A 200 13.74 3.05 1.01
N GLU A 201 14.65 2.98 1.96
CA GLU A 201 15.86 2.18 1.84
C GLU A 201 15.52 0.70 1.59
N GLU A 202 14.61 0.14 2.40
CA GLU A 202 14.13 -1.23 2.26
C GLU A 202 13.39 -1.46 0.94
N TYR A 203 12.57 -0.49 0.51
CA TYR A 203 11.86 -0.61 -0.76
C TYR A 203 12.83 -0.59 -1.95
N ILE A 204 13.76 0.35 -2.02
CA ILE A 204 14.74 0.47 -3.12
C ILE A 204 15.66 -0.74 -3.18
N LYS A 205 16.09 -1.24 -2.01
CA LYS A 205 16.96 -2.42 -1.92
C LYS A 205 16.34 -3.66 -2.56
N ASN A 206 15.03 -3.83 -2.44
CA ASN A 206 14.34 -5.06 -2.83
C ASN A 206 13.47 -4.90 -4.08
N TYR A 207 13.02 -3.69 -4.42
CA TYR A 207 12.01 -3.42 -5.44
C TYR A 207 12.46 -2.26 -6.35
N GLY A 208 11.49 -1.66 -7.04
CA GLY A 208 11.72 -0.63 -8.04
C GLY A 208 11.97 -1.22 -9.43
N PRO A 209 12.02 -0.39 -10.49
CA PRO A 209 12.09 -0.86 -11.87
C PRO A 209 13.29 -1.76 -12.17
N VAL A 210 14.45 -1.49 -11.57
CA VAL A 210 15.67 -2.25 -11.83
C VAL A 210 15.60 -3.64 -11.21
N ASN A 211 15.44 -3.74 -9.89
CA ASN A 211 15.43 -5.01 -9.16
C ASN A 211 14.23 -5.90 -9.58
N SER A 212 13.07 -5.30 -9.78
CA SER A 212 11.88 -6.02 -10.21
C SER A 212 11.97 -6.43 -11.68
N GLY A 213 12.61 -5.61 -12.52
CA GLY A 213 12.90 -5.94 -13.91
C GLY A 213 13.86 -7.13 -14.04
N ILE A 214 14.88 -7.21 -13.18
CA ILE A 214 15.79 -8.36 -13.12
C ILE A 214 15.01 -9.64 -12.76
N ARG A 215 14.19 -9.60 -11.69
CA ARG A 215 13.38 -10.76 -11.29
C ARG A 215 12.38 -11.19 -12.37
N LEU A 216 11.73 -10.23 -13.02
CA LEU A 216 10.81 -10.53 -14.13
C LEU A 216 11.54 -11.18 -15.31
N ARG A 217 12.66 -10.61 -15.71
CA ARG A 217 13.50 -11.15 -16.78
C ARG A 217 13.92 -12.59 -16.48
N ASP A 218 14.44 -12.83 -15.28
CA ASP A 218 14.95 -14.15 -14.88
C ASP A 218 13.80 -15.17 -14.86
N PHE A 219 12.63 -14.80 -14.32
CA PHE A 219 11.43 -15.64 -14.36
C PHE A 219 10.99 -15.97 -15.80
N LEU A 220 10.97 -14.98 -16.69
CA LEU A 220 10.62 -15.19 -18.09
C LEU A 220 11.63 -16.09 -18.79
N TYR A 221 12.93 -15.92 -18.50
CA TYR A 221 13.98 -16.77 -19.05
C TYR A 221 13.87 -18.21 -18.56
N ASP A 222 13.68 -18.42 -17.27
CA ASP A 222 13.54 -19.77 -16.68
C ASP A 222 12.27 -20.49 -17.18
N THR A 223 11.21 -19.74 -17.45
CA THR A 223 9.91 -20.29 -17.89
C THR A 223 9.91 -20.59 -19.39
N PHE A 224 10.45 -19.71 -20.21
CA PHE A 224 10.32 -19.77 -21.68
C PHE A 224 11.62 -20.07 -22.41
N GLY A 225 12.77 -19.92 -21.75
CA GLY A 225 14.09 -20.24 -22.30
C GLY A 225 14.36 -19.56 -23.63
N ASN A 226 14.75 -20.35 -24.62
CA ASN A 226 15.08 -19.86 -25.97
C ASN A 226 13.86 -19.44 -26.83
N GLN A 227 12.62 -19.56 -26.30
CA GLN A 227 11.42 -19.11 -27.01
C GLN A 227 11.26 -17.58 -26.99
N ILE A 228 12.02 -16.90 -26.11
CA ILE A 228 12.03 -15.45 -25.98
C ILE A 228 13.46 -14.93 -26.17
N ASN A 229 13.60 -13.91 -27.01
CA ASN A 229 14.89 -13.29 -27.27
C ASN A 229 15.18 -12.18 -26.25
N ILE A 230 15.34 -12.56 -24.98
CA ILE A 230 15.72 -11.65 -23.90
C ILE A 230 17.17 -11.92 -23.52
N PRO A 231 18.09 -10.94 -23.64
CA PRO A 231 19.49 -11.16 -23.26
C PRO A 231 19.60 -11.41 -21.75
N ARG A 232 20.35 -12.45 -21.36
CA ARG A 232 20.81 -12.59 -19.97
C ARG A 232 21.72 -11.42 -19.63
N HIS A 233 21.44 -10.75 -18.51
CA HIS A 233 22.41 -9.81 -17.97
C HIS A 233 23.64 -10.62 -17.56
N LYS A 234 24.80 -10.28 -18.09
CA LYS A 234 26.07 -10.76 -17.52
C LYS A 234 26.23 -10.04 -16.18
N THR A 235 26.18 -10.79 -15.08
CA THR A 235 26.54 -10.35 -13.73
C THR A 235 27.95 -9.77 -13.72
#